data_4c92bef28fae7bfa56d162cf6513bf01
#
_entry.id   4c92bef28fae7bfa56d162cf6513bf01
#
_cell.length_a   1.000
_cell.length_b   1.000
_cell.length_c   1.000
_cell.angle_alpha   90.00
_cell.angle_beta   90.00
_cell.angle_gamma   90.00
#
_symmetry.space_group_name_H-M   'P 1'
#
loop_
_entity.id
_entity.type
_entity.pdbx_description
1 polymer ?
#
loop_
_entity_poly.entity_id
_entity_poly.type
_entity_poly.pdbx_seq_one_letter_code
_entity_poly.pdbx_strand_id
1 'polypeptide(L)'
;DRNRSISRKGSLNPFNGSDSKKLIEISDYRKKELNEIFNLRTEKRDKTSISHATFYWSTEHFAFQRPDFYTSVRMYSTRNMNMESPYNSEGFLNHHRGDGTNYVYTRGNEYYDISPVYDYMRIPGATIVQKDSLHLYNIKNELKKIGLKDYVGAVTDGYYGAVGYDFQSSHDPLVA
;
A
#
# COMPACT_ATOMS: atom_id res chain seq x y z
N ASP A 1 -6.06 -7.85 -1.10
CA ASP A 1 -4.88 -7.03 -0.97
C ASP A 1 -3.67 -7.73 -1.59
N ARG A 2 -3.08 -7.11 -2.61
CA ARG A 2 -1.87 -7.62 -3.27
C ARG A 2 -0.60 -7.07 -2.63
N ASN A 3 -0.72 -6.47 -1.46
CA ASN A 3 0.38 -5.86 -0.73
C ASN A 3 1.31 -6.94 -0.18
N ARG A 4 2.23 -7.38 -1.00
CA ARG A 4 3.31 -8.28 -0.58
C ARG A 4 4.47 -7.45 -0.06
N SER A 5 5.10 -7.92 0.99
CA SER A 5 6.40 -7.40 1.40
C SER A 5 7.41 -7.56 0.26
N ILE A 6 8.19 -6.55 0.02
CA ILE A 6 9.27 -6.57 -0.98
C ILE A 6 10.49 -7.36 -0.49
N SER A 7 10.56 -7.67 0.80
CA SER A 7 11.70 -8.34 1.44
C SER A 7 11.42 -9.78 1.89
N ARG A 8 10.19 -10.23 1.85
CA ARG A 8 9.79 -11.55 2.36
C ARG A 8 9.01 -12.35 1.36
N LYS A 9 9.19 -13.67 1.38
CA LYS A 9 8.22 -14.63 0.83
C LYS A 9 6.92 -14.50 1.63
N GLY A 10 6.22 -13.40 1.44
CA GLY A 10 5.03 -13.06 2.17
C GLY A 10 3.95 -14.10 1.93
N SER A 11 3.40 -14.64 2.98
CA SER A 11 2.14 -15.31 2.91
C SER A 11 1.07 -14.31 2.52
N LEU A 12 0.62 -14.35 1.29
CA LEU A 12 -0.62 -13.74 0.87
C LEU A 12 -1.76 -14.64 1.33
N ASN A 13 -1.94 -14.75 2.59
CA ASN A 13 -3.11 -15.43 3.10
C ASN A 13 -3.92 -14.53 4.00
N PRO A 14 -4.44 -13.41 3.48
CA PRO A 14 -5.27 -12.49 4.26
C PRO A 14 -6.59 -13.13 4.69
N PHE A 15 -7.10 -14.11 3.91
CA PHE A 15 -8.26 -14.90 4.28
C PHE A 15 -7.95 -16.36 4.00
N ASN A 16 -8.05 -17.22 4.99
CA ASN A 16 -8.14 -18.63 4.69
C ASN A 16 -9.51 -18.91 4.05
N GLY A 17 -9.63 -19.96 3.27
CA GLY A 17 -10.86 -20.28 2.57
C GLY A 17 -12.06 -20.47 3.50
N SER A 18 -11.83 -20.88 4.76
CA SER A 18 -12.87 -21.06 5.78
C SER A 18 -13.49 -19.73 6.21
N ASP A 19 -12.70 -18.67 6.35
CA ASP A 19 -13.20 -17.37 6.78
C ASP A 19 -14.02 -16.69 5.69
N SER A 20 -13.57 -16.79 4.44
CA SER A 20 -14.33 -16.29 3.29
C SER A 20 -15.68 -16.99 3.18
N LYS A 21 -15.73 -18.32 3.38
CA LYS A 21 -16.96 -19.10 3.36
C LYS A 21 -17.92 -18.68 4.46
N LYS A 22 -17.44 -18.53 5.69
CA LYS A 22 -18.25 -18.04 6.82
C LYS A 22 -18.82 -16.66 6.55
N LEU A 23 -18.04 -15.72 6.01
CA LEU A 23 -18.53 -14.39 5.69
C LEU A 23 -19.64 -14.42 4.64
N ILE A 24 -19.54 -15.29 3.62
CA ILE A 24 -20.57 -15.48 2.59
C ILE A 24 -21.86 -16.04 3.20
N GLU A 25 -21.75 -16.92 4.21
CA GLU A 25 -22.88 -17.53 4.89
C GLU A 25 -23.64 -16.54 5.79
N ILE A 26 -22.94 -15.62 6.46
CA ILE A 26 -23.53 -14.76 7.50
C ILE A 26 -23.84 -13.33 7.04
N SER A 27 -23.37 -12.92 5.87
CA SER A 27 -23.51 -11.53 5.39
C SER A 27 -24.00 -11.47 3.96
N ASP A 28 -25.03 -10.64 3.74
CA ASP A 28 -25.45 -10.28 2.39
C ASP A 28 -24.70 -9.05 1.85
N TYR A 29 -23.99 -8.32 2.71
CA TYR A 29 -23.21 -7.17 2.31
C TYR A 29 -22.04 -7.59 1.42
N ARG A 30 -22.00 -7.07 0.22
CA ARG A 30 -20.98 -7.36 -0.79
C ARG A 30 -20.79 -8.85 -1.09
N LYS A 31 -21.86 -9.63 -1.00
CA LYS A 31 -21.85 -11.08 -1.19
C LYS A 31 -21.30 -11.51 -2.57
N LYS A 32 -21.58 -10.69 -3.59
CA LYS A 32 -21.06 -10.94 -4.96
C LYS A 32 -19.54 -10.88 -4.98
N GLU A 33 -18.94 -9.86 -4.40
CA GLU A 33 -17.47 -9.71 -4.34
C GLU A 33 -16.82 -10.75 -3.43
N LEU A 34 -17.47 -11.11 -2.33
CA LEU A 34 -16.98 -12.18 -1.45
C LEU A 34 -16.94 -13.53 -2.18
N ASN A 35 -17.99 -13.85 -2.93
CA ASN A 35 -18.02 -15.06 -3.77
C ASN A 35 -16.94 -15.03 -4.84
N GLU A 36 -16.74 -13.90 -5.50
CA GLU A 36 -15.66 -13.74 -6.50
C GLU A 36 -14.28 -13.98 -5.88
N ILE A 37 -14.00 -13.39 -4.71
CA ILE A 37 -12.74 -13.59 -4.00
C ILE A 37 -12.57 -15.07 -3.59
N PHE A 38 -13.63 -15.72 -3.13
CA PHE A 38 -13.60 -17.14 -2.78
C PHE A 38 -13.29 -18.00 -3.99
N ASN A 39 -13.97 -17.77 -5.11
CA ASN A 39 -13.79 -18.53 -6.35
C ASN A 39 -12.40 -18.31 -6.96
N LEU A 40 -11.89 -17.09 -6.97
CA LEU A 40 -10.50 -16.80 -7.40
C LEU A 40 -9.48 -17.68 -6.68
N ARG A 41 -9.69 -17.90 -5.40
CA ARG A 41 -8.78 -18.68 -4.55
C ARG A 41 -8.94 -20.18 -4.74
N THR A 42 -10.17 -20.65 -4.75
CA THR A 42 -10.47 -22.09 -4.90
C THR A 42 -10.15 -22.60 -6.30
N GLU A 43 -10.38 -21.79 -7.33
CA GLU A 43 -10.12 -22.10 -8.73
C GLU A 43 -8.72 -21.69 -9.20
N LYS A 44 -7.90 -21.07 -8.32
CA LYS A 44 -6.56 -20.56 -8.62
C LYS A 44 -6.53 -19.64 -9.85
N ARG A 45 -7.58 -18.84 -10.03
CA ARG A 45 -7.64 -17.87 -11.14
C ARG A 45 -6.72 -16.69 -10.87
N ASP A 46 -6.01 -16.25 -11.88
CA ASP A 46 -5.07 -15.13 -11.78
C ASP A 46 -5.73 -13.76 -11.92
N LYS A 47 -6.92 -13.70 -12.51
CA LYS A 47 -7.65 -12.47 -12.78
C LYS A 47 -8.98 -12.39 -12.04
N THR A 48 -9.31 -11.20 -11.54
CA THR A 48 -10.59 -10.89 -10.89
C THR A 48 -11.46 -10.04 -11.81
N SER A 49 -12.76 -10.18 -11.71
CA SER A 49 -13.73 -9.24 -12.30
C SER A 49 -13.98 -8.01 -11.41
N ILE A 50 -13.42 -8.00 -10.20
CA ILE A 50 -13.66 -6.94 -9.23
C ILE A 50 -12.97 -5.64 -9.69
N SER A 51 -13.76 -4.58 -9.74
CA SER A 51 -13.28 -3.22 -9.98
C SER A 51 -13.76 -2.33 -8.84
N HIS A 52 -12.85 -1.63 -8.21
CA HIS A 52 -13.19 -0.67 -7.15
C HIS A 52 -12.14 0.43 -7.01
N ALA A 53 -12.57 1.56 -6.45
CA ALA A 53 -11.73 2.63 -5.96
C ALA A 53 -12.12 2.90 -4.50
N THR A 54 -11.19 2.77 -3.58
CA THR A 54 -11.48 2.88 -2.14
C THR A 54 -10.40 3.69 -1.43
N PHE A 55 -10.85 4.67 -0.66
CA PHE A 55 -9.97 5.41 0.23
C PHE A 55 -10.13 4.91 1.67
N TYR A 56 -9.06 4.43 2.23
CA TYR A 56 -8.97 3.99 3.62
C TYR A 56 -8.46 5.17 4.45
N TRP A 57 -9.37 6.00 4.91
CA TRP A 57 -9.10 7.27 5.58
C TRP A 57 -8.25 7.13 6.86
N SER A 58 -8.43 6.04 7.61
CA SER A 58 -7.67 5.79 8.85
C SER A 58 -6.19 5.46 8.61
N THR A 59 -5.86 4.97 7.43
CA THR A 59 -4.49 4.63 7.02
C THR A 59 -3.98 5.51 5.90
N GLU A 60 -4.80 6.47 5.43
CA GLU A 60 -4.48 7.40 4.35
C GLU A 60 -3.96 6.68 3.10
N HIS A 61 -4.62 5.59 2.78
CA HIS A 61 -4.28 4.70 1.68
C HIS A 61 -5.39 4.67 0.65
N PHE A 62 -5.06 4.93 -0.60
CA PHE A 62 -6.01 4.82 -1.71
C PHE A 62 -5.69 3.57 -2.53
N ALA A 63 -6.69 2.73 -2.73
CA ALA A 63 -6.58 1.51 -3.51
C ALA A 63 -7.48 1.57 -4.74
N PHE A 64 -6.94 1.20 -5.88
CA PHE A 64 -7.63 1.17 -7.15
C PHE A 64 -7.43 -0.18 -7.83
N GLN A 65 -8.50 -0.93 -8.00
CA GLN A 65 -8.49 -2.27 -8.58
C GLN A 65 -9.26 -2.28 -9.90
N ARG A 66 -8.66 -2.91 -10.89
CA ARG A 66 -9.29 -3.29 -12.16
C ARG A 66 -9.00 -4.77 -12.47
N PRO A 67 -9.71 -5.39 -13.43
CA PRO A 67 -9.44 -6.78 -13.81
C PRO A 67 -7.98 -7.03 -14.17
N ASP A 68 -7.36 -6.10 -14.88
CA ASP A 68 -6.02 -6.26 -15.45
C ASP A 68 -4.91 -5.66 -14.59
N PHE A 69 -5.23 -4.77 -13.64
CA PHE A 69 -4.23 -4.16 -12.76
C PHE A 69 -4.79 -3.74 -11.41
N TYR A 70 -3.89 -3.60 -10.48
CA TYR A 70 -4.12 -2.95 -9.20
C TYR A 70 -3.06 -1.87 -8.99
N THR A 71 -3.48 -0.73 -8.49
CA THR A 71 -2.54 0.30 -8.02
C THR A 71 -2.99 0.87 -6.69
N SER A 72 -2.06 1.41 -5.95
CA SER A 72 -2.36 2.06 -4.68
C SER A 72 -1.42 3.22 -4.42
N VAL A 73 -1.91 4.21 -3.67
CA VAL A 73 -1.10 5.34 -3.21
C VAL A 73 -1.09 5.34 -1.68
N ARG A 74 0.10 5.37 -1.11
CA ARG A 74 0.28 5.52 0.34
C ARG A 74 0.70 6.95 0.66
N MET A 75 -0.07 7.58 1.52
CA MET A 75 0.12 8.96 1.97
C MET A 75 0.17 9.01 3.49
N TYR A 76 0.46 10.17 4.06
CA TYR A 76 0.36 10.43 5.49
C TYR A 76 0.22 11.94 5.75
N SER A 77 -0.42 12.27 6.85
CA SER A 77 -0.64 13.64 7.30
C SER A 77 -0.25 13.79 8.78
N THR A 78 -0.56 14.93 9.38
CA THR A 78 -0.39 15.14 10.85
C THR A 78 -1.16 14.11 11.70
N ARG A 79 -2.11 13.38 11.14
CA ARG A 79 -2.88 12.33 11.81
C ARG A 79 -2.20 10.98 11.80
N ASN A 80 -1.19 10.79 10.94
CA ASN A 80 -0.66 9.45 10.67
C ASN A 80 0.87 9.49 10.52
N MET A 81 1.49 8.32 10.52
CA MET A 81 2.92 8.17 10.36
C MET A 81 3.28 7.71 8.96
N ASN A 82 4.44 8.17 8.48
CA ASN A 82 4.99 7.82 7.17
C ASN A 82 5.17 6.31 6.97
N MET A 83 5.46 5.59 8.05
CA MET A 83 5.70 4.14 8.02
C MET A 83 5.34 3.51 9.37
N GLU A 84 5.22 2.19 9.39
CA GLU A 84 5.15 1.42 10.63
C GLU A 84 6.52 1.30 11.31
N SER A 85 6.53 0.75 12.51
CA SER A 85 7.80 0.54 13.23
C SER A 85 8.73 -0.40 12.47
N PRO A 86 10.04 -0.11 12.44
CA PRO A 86 11.01 -0.91 11.71
C PRO A 86 11.35 -2.19 12.47
N TYR A 87 10.55 -3.22 12.30
CA TYR A 87 10.79 -4.53 12.93
C TYR A 87 11.62 -5.48 12.05
N ASN A 88 11.92 -5.08 10.84
CA ASN A 88 12.66 -5.89 9.87
C ASN A 88 13.57 -5.01 9.01
N SER A 89 14.44 -5.66 8.23
CA SER A 89 15.41 -4.97 7.37
C SER A 89 14.75 -4.03 6.35
N GLU A 90 13.61 -4.40 5.82
CA GLU A 90 12.83 -3.57 4.91
C GLU A 90 12.37 -2.27 5.58
N GLY A 91 11.90 -2.35 6.82
CA GLY A 91 11.48 -1.19 7.58
C GLY A 91 12.59 -0.16 7.78
N PHE A 92 13.82 -0.61 8.02
CA PHE A 92 14.96 0.30 8.18
C PHE A 92 15.34 1.08 6.92
N LEU A 93 15.02 0.57 5.75
CA LEU A 93 15.34 1.19 4.47
C LEU A 93 14.19 2.02 3.91
N ASN A 94 12.95 1.74 4.29
CA ASN A 94 11.74 2.19 3.62
C ASN A 94 11.09 3.42 4.30
N HIS A 95 11.87 4.38 4.73
CA HIS A 95 11.35 5.57 5.43
C HIS A 95 10.59 6.56 4.53
N HIS A 96 10.72 6.45 3.21
CA HIS A 96 9.96 7.22 2.22
C HIS A 96 8.65 6.55 1.76
N ARG A 97 8.24 5.47 2.41
CA ARG A 97 7.04 4.71 2.00
C ARG A 97 5.75 5.54 2.04
N GLY A 98 5.64 6.50 2.95
CA GLY A 98 4.48 7.38 3.06
C GLY A 98 4.48 8.54 2.07
N ASP A 99 5.58 8.80 1.39
CA ASP A 99 5.82 9.99 0.59
C ASP A 99 5.14 9.93 -0.79
N GLY A 100 3.92 9.38 -0.85
CA GLY A 100 3.15 9.23 -2.09
C GLY A 100 3.47 7.94 -2.85
N THR A 101 4.07 6.95 -2.20
CA THR A 101 4.43 5.69 -2.86
C THR A 101 3.28 5.07 -3.63
N ASN A 102 3.51 4.82 -4.90
CA ASN A 102 2.56 4.24 -5.83
C ASN A 102 3.11 2.93 -6.40
N TYR A 103 2.47 1.83 -6.06
CA TYR A 103 2.78 0.52 -6.62
C TYR A 103 1.75 0.10 -7.65
N VAL A 104 2.20 -0.45 -8.77
CA VAL A 104 1.36 -0.97 -9.84
C VAL A 104 1.59 -2.46 -9.99
N TYR A 105 0.52 -3.22 -9.97
CA TYR A 105 0.54 -4.68 -10.11
C TYR A 105 -0.34 -5.10 -11.29
N THR A 106 0.19 -5.86 -12.19
CA THR A 106 -0.54 -6.50 -13.30
C THR A 106 -0.63 -8.01 -13.12
N ARG A 107 0.39 -8.61 -12.56
CA ARG A 107 0.48 -10.05 -12.24
C ARG A 107 0.35 -10.33 -10.75
N GLY A 108 0.67 -9.34 -9.90
CA GLY A 108 0.59 -9.43 -8.44
C GLY A 108 1.87 -9.88 -7.74
N ASN A 109 2.95 -10.06 -8.47
CA ASN A 109 4.26 -10.47 -7.95
C ASN A 109 5.42 -9.55 -8.36
N GLU A 110 5.12 -8.40 -8.93
CA GLU A 110 6.13 -7.45 -9.47
C GLU A 110 7.15 -7.01 -8.42
N TYR A 111 6.72 -6.88 -7.17
CA TYR A 111 7.59 -6.43 -6.06
C TYR A 111 7.91 -7.56 -5.08
N TYR A 112 7.71 -8.82 -5.51
CA TYR A 112 7.95 -9.95 -4.62
C TYR A 112 9.44 -10.26 -4.51
N ASP A 113 9.97 -10.23 -3.30
CA ASP A 113 11.35 -10.57 -2.95
C ASP A 113 12.42 -9.76 -3.73
N ILE A 114 12.12 -8.47 -4.03
CA ILE A 114 13.03 -7.59 -4.76
C ILE A 114 13.96 -6.78 -3.84
N SER A 115 13.84 -6.92 -2.52
CA SER A 115 14.59 -6.11 -1.54
C SER A 115 16.09 -6.00 -1.82
N PRO A 116 16.79 -7.06 -2.24
CA PRO A 116 18.24 -6.97 -2.50
C PRO A 116 18.64 -6.05 -3.65
N VAL A 117 17.70 -5.76 -4.57
CA VAL A 117 17.94 -4.93 -5.76
C VAL A 117 17.07 -3.69 -5.81
N TYR A 118 16.21 -3.49 -4.81
CA TYR A 118 15.29 -2.36 -4.76
C TYR A 118 16.00 -1.08 -4.35
N ASP A 119 15.87 -0.05 -5.19
CA ASP A 119 16.40 1.28 -4.88
C ASP A 119 15.43 2.07 -4.02
N TYR A 120 15.68 2.10 -2.72
CA TYR A 120 14.87 2.82 -1.74
C TYR A 120 14.95 4.36 -1.86
N MET A 121 15.82 4.90 -2.72
CA MET A 121 15.89 6.32 -3.06
C MET A 121 15.12 6.65 -4.36
N ARG A 122 14.54 5.63 -5.03
CA ARG A 122 13.77 5.80 -6.27
C ARG A 122 12.46 5.01 -6.21
N ILE A 123 11.72 5.24 -5.13
CA ILE A 123 10.42 4.60 -4.92
C ILE A 123 9.40 5.22 -5.88
N PRO A 124 8.65 4.41 -6.65
CA PRO A 124 7.63 4.93 -7.55
C PRO A 124 6.61 5.82 -6.82
N GLY A 125 6.35 7.01 -7.36
CA GLY A 125 5.40 7.97 -6.82
C GLY A 125 5.93 8.85 -5.68
N ALA A 126 7.04 8.50 -5.05
CA ALA A 126 7.63 9.31 -3.99
C ALA A 126 8.53 10.42 -4.54
N THR A 127 8.42 11.62 -3.96
CA THR A 127 9.34 12.73 -4.22
C THR A 127 10.43 12.74 -3.16
N ILE A 128 11.65 12.43 -3.55
CA ILE A 128 12.78 12.20 -2.64
C ILE A 128 13.99 13.01 -3.11
N VAL A 129 14.70 13.65 -2.19
CA VAL A 129 16.00 14.27 -2.47
C VAL A 129 16.98 13.17 -2.86
N GLN A 130 17.56 13.28 -4.05
CA GLN A 130 18.57 12.34 -4.49
C GLN A 130 19.90 12.60 -3.77
N LYS A 131 20.43 11.57 -3.13
CA LYS A 131 21.70 11.58 -2.41
C LYS A 131 22.56 10.42 -2.94
N ASP A 132 23.86 10.51 -2.78
CA ASP A 132 24.79 9.47 -3.24
C ASP A 132 24.60 8.13 -2.51
N SER A 133 24.04 8.17 -1.31
CA SER A 133 23.71 6.98 -0.53
C SER A 133 22.43 7.15 0.28
N LEU A 134 21.74 6.05 0.51
CA LEU A 134 20.62 6.01 1.44
C LEU A 134 21.11 6.25 2.86
N HIS A 135 20.51 7.25 3.53
CA HIS A 135 20.77 7.45 4.95
C HIS A 135 20.14 6.34 5.78
N LEU A 136 20.96 5.62 6.53
CA LEU A 136 20.49 4.59 7.45
C LEU A 136 20.28 5.21 8.84
N TYR A 137 19.02 5.24 9.25
CA TYR A 137 18.67 5.69 10.59
C TYR A 137 18.89 4.55 11.60
N ASN A 138 19.65 4.81 12.65
CA ASN A 138 19.94 3.80 13.68
C ASN A 138 18.91 3.79 14.81
N ILE A 139 18.09 4.83 14.91
CA ILE A 139 17.14 5.01 16.02
C ILE A 139 15.71 4.90 15.46
N LYS A 140 14.92 4.01 16.04
CA LYS A 140 13.52 3.74 15.61
C LYS A 140 12.67 5.01 15.49
N ASN A 141 12.85 5.97 16.39
CA ASN A 141 12.09 7.22 16.41
C ASN A 141 12.47 8.19 15.28
N GLU A 142 13.64 8.03 14.66
CA GLU A 142 14.06 8.83 13.52
C GLU A 142 13.40 8.39 12.23
N LEU A 143 13.08 7.10 12.10
CA LEU A 143 12.44 6.53 10.93
C LEU A 143 10.96 6.86 10.87
N LYS A 144 10.31 6.86 12.02
CA LYS A 144 8.87 6.98 12.16
C LYS A 144 8.51 8.43 12.45
N LYS A 145 8.01 9.15 11.46
CA LYS A 145 7.65 10.55 11.53
C LYS A 145 6.17 10.75 11.28
N ILE A 146 5.57 11.67 12.02
CA ILE A 146 4.24 12.21 11.72
C ILE A 146 4.36 13.19 10.54
N GLY A 147 3.34 13.26 9.71
CA GLY A 147 3.29 14.18 8.59
C GLY A 147 3.34 15.65 9.03
N LEU A 148 3.82 16.52 8.17
CA LEU A 148 3.96 17.95 8.40
C LEU A 148 2.77 18.77 7.86
N LYS A 149 1.91 18.15 7.06
CA LYS A 149 0.74 18.73 6.43
C LYS A 149 -0.54 17.99 6.82
N ASP A 150 -1.65 18.72 6.83
CA ASP A 150 -2.92 18.18 7.32
C ASP A 150 -3.76 17.47 6.26
N TYR A 151 -3.58 17.87 4.99
CA TYR A 151 -4.49 17.44 3.95
C TYR A 151 -4.06 16.13 3.30
N VAL A 152 -4.85 15.11 3.51
CA VAL A 152 -4.97 13.90 2.70
C VAL A 152 -6.45 13.59 2.55
N GLY A 153 -6.93 13.49 1.34
CA GLY A 153 -8.33 13.23 1.07
C GLY A 153 -8.56 12.56 -0.28
N ALA A 154 -9.75 12.02 -0.44
CA ALA A 154 -10.17 11.43 -1.70
C ALA A 154 -11.67 11.60 -1.91
N VAL A 155 -12.07 11.54 -3.18
CA VAL A 155 -13.45 11.37 -3.61
C VAL A 155 -13.55 10.10 -4.44
N THR A 156 -14.62 9.33 -4.25
CA THR A 156 -14.85 8.11 -5.01
C THR A 156 -16.33 7.81 -5.11
N ASP A 157 -16.76 7.27 -6.24
CA ASP A 157 -18.08 6.67 -6.46
C ASP A 157 -18.07 5.14 -6.24
N GLY A 158 -16.95 4.61 -5.74
CA GLY A 158 -16.74 3.18 -5.54
C GLY A 158 -16.12 2.48 -6.76
N TYR A 159 -16.17 3.11 -7.94
CA TYR A 159 -15.58 2.59 -9.17
C TYR A 159 -14.43 3.47 -9.66
N TYR A 160 -14.63 4.77 -9.75
CA TYR A 160 -13.60 5.77 -10.00
C TYR A 160 -13.25 6.52 -8.72
N GLY A 161 -12.13 7.20 -8.72
CA GLY A 161 -11.74 8.06 -7.62
C GLY A 161 -10.59 8.99 -7.97
N ALA A 162 -10.52 10.06 -7.19
CA ALA A 162 -9.40 10.98 -7.19
C ALA A 162 -8.90 11.15 -5.77
N VAL A 163 -7.60 11.30 -5.60
CA VAL A 163 -6.96 11.52 -4.30
C VAL A 163 -6.09 12.77 -4.36
N GLY A 164 -6.12 13.54 -3.29
CA GLY A 164 -5.28 14.73 -3.09
C GLY A 164 -4.42 14.58 -1.85
N TYR A 165 -3.21 15.06 -1.95
CA TYR A 165 -2.20 14.97 -0.91
C TYR A 165 -1.39 16.27 -0.86
N ASP A 166 -1.49 17.02 0.22
CA ASP A 166 -0.57 18.12 0.49
C ASP A 166 0.67 17.53 1.15
N PHE A 167 1.75 17.48 0.39
CA PHE A 167 2.95 16.76 0.79
C PHE A 167 4.05 17.70 1.25
N GLN A 168 4.67 17.35 2.35
CA GLN A 168 5.98 17.82 2.75
C GLN A 168 6.70 16.67 3.44
N SER A 169 7.89 16.33 2.94
CA SER A 169 8.66 15.22 3.50
C SER A 169 9.07 15.49 4.94
N SER A 170 8.78 14.56 5.83
CA SER A 170 9.20 14.63 7.24
C SER A 170 10.68 14.30 7.45
N HIS A 171 11.33 13.72 6.45
CA HIS A 171 12.76 13.40 6.46
C HIS A 171 13.61 14.41 5.69
N ASP A 172 13.04 15.01 4.66
CA ASP A 172 13.68 16.03 3.83
C ASP A 172 12.76 17.27 3.73
N PRO A 173 12.70 18.12 4.76
CA PRO A 173 11.72 19.23 4.85
C PRO A 173 11.81 20.27 3.73
N LEU A 174 12.89 20.27 2.95
CA LEU A 174 13.05 21.11 1.75
C LEU A 174 12.23 20.61 0.55
N VAL A 175 11.68 19.37 0.65
CA VAL A 175 10.79 18.81 -0.36
C VAL A 175 9.36 19.10 0.05
N ALA A 176 8.71 19.96 -0.70
CA ALA A 176 7.31 20.33 -0.55
C ALA A 176 6.57 20.19 -1.88
#